data_64cb6bf76cb92c4bf968772c097346d5
#
_entry.id   64cb6bf76cb92c4bf968772c097346d5
#
_cell.length_a   1.000
_cell.length_b   1.000
_cell.length_c   1.000
_cell.angle_alpha   90.00
_cell.angle_beta   90.00
_cell.angle_gamma   90.00
#
_symmetry.space_group_name_H-M   'P 1'
#
loop_
_entity.id
_entity.type
_entity.pdbx_description
1 polymer ?
#
loop_
_entity_poly.entity_id
_entity_poly.type
_entity_poly.pdbx_seq_one_letter_code
_entity_poly.pdbx_strand_id
1 'polypeptide(L)'
;MIQVKLPVIPARGDEKWELLSQIVSKLESREAKKSLARNGISPVNKAVEYLKVMAMFFELEISYAVSELNKRSELRKFLRLGEEIKLRSIYSFMSKFEAEQFISLVFSILNVNAKRSRKKSSILILDWTDISLDLNPFRRRELSNKPYKWGYSTKGFFLGMKMMILIDYNTLTPLFFHIYPANTHESRIYPVILEMLKRRKLIRFGDSIIMDRGFYAYKNYLIGLRYGIIPLIIPRKNFREERLKGMVSYPLSIFASKNVEKEKKRYRKLVRKLFEGLKQNLKTLRSIIEDVIKLGKEAFSLRDLHCYTVDSVRKKCALSVLLVGMTVKLGFREKKVIQRLSEW
;
A
#
# COMPACT_ATOMS: atom_id res chain seq x y z
N MET A 1 -23.07 1.33 -22.99
CA MET A 1 -22.58 -0.07 -22.97
C MET A 1 -21.12 -0.03 -22.53
N ILE A 2 -20.83 -0.49 -21.32
CA ILE A 2 -19.45 -0.65 -20.86
C ILE A 2 -18.91 -1.86 -21.62
N GLN A 3 -17.97 -1.64 -22.54
CA GLN A 3 -17.20 -2.74 -23.12
C GLN A 3 -16.38 -3.38 -21.98
N VAL A 4 -16.88 -4.48 -21.46
CA VAL A 4 -16.09 -5.35 -20.57
C VAL A 4 -14.98 -5.92 -21.45
N LYS A 5 -13.76 -5.37 -21.32
CA LYS A 5 -12.59 -6.00 -21.93
C LYS A 5 -12.47 -7.38 -21.30
N LEU A 6 -12.72 -8.40 -22.11
CA LEU A 6 -12.43 -9.77 -21.73
C LEU A 6 -10.94 -9.86 -21.36
N PRO A 7 -10.59 -10.50 -20.24
CA PRO A 7 -9.20 -10.75 -19.95
C PRO A 7 -8.64 -11.58 -21.10
N VAL A 8 -7.79 -10.96 -21.91
CA VAL A 8 -7.02 -11.68 -22.90
C VAL A 8 -6.14 -12.62 -22.08
N ILE A 9 -6.32 -13.94 -22.27
CA ILE A 9 -5.38 -14.91 -21.71
C ILE A 9 -4.05 -14.57 -22.35
N PRO A 10 -3.03 -14.14 -21.58
CA PRO A 10 -1.74 -13.81 -22.15
C PRO A 10 -1.21 -15.01 -22.93
N ALA A 11 -0.68 -14.81 -24.13
CA ALA A 11 -0.05 -15.87 -24.89
C ALA A 11 1.12 -16.46 -24.10
N ARG A 12 1.42 -17.76 -24.28
CA ARG A 12 2.62 -18.37 -23.72
C ARG A 12 3.84 -17.59 -24.20
N GLY A 13 4.66 -17.05 -23.26
CA GLY A 13 5.80 -16.20 -23.57
C GLY A 13 5.57 -14.71 -23.32
N ASP A 14 4.35 -14.28 -22.98
CA ASP A 14 4.07 -12.92 -22.54
C ASP A 14 4.57 -12.72 -21.08
N GLU A 15 5.19 -11.56 -20.81
CA GLU A 15 5.67 -11.18 -19.46
C GLU A 15 4.54 -11.24 -18.41
N LYS A 16 3.32 -10.92 -18.80
CA LYS A 16 2.13 -11.01 -17.95
C LYS A 16 1.85 -12.45 -17.51
N TRP A 17 1.90 -13.37 -18.45
CA TRP A 17 1.72 -14.80 -18.14
C TRP A 17 2.78 -15.31 -17.18
N GLU A 18 4.03 -14.94 -17.41
CA GLU A 18 5.13 -15.32 -16.54
C GLU A 18 4.95 -14.76 -15.13
N LEU A 19 4.62 -13.46 -15.00
CA LEU A 19 4.35 -12.84 -13.72
C LEU A 19 3.19 -13.53 -12.99
N LEU A 20 2.06 -13.75 -13.66
CA LEU A 20 0.90 -14.41 -13.04
C LEU A 20 1.21 -15.84 -12.61
N SER A 21 1.97 -16.59 -13.42
CA SER A 21 2.44 -17.93 -13.07
C SER A 21 3.31 -17.93 -11.81
N GLN A 22 4.22 -16.97 -11.71
CA GLN A 22 5.08 -16.81 -10.53
C GLN A 22 4.27 -16.37 -9.29
N ILE A 23 3.26 -15.48 -9.45
CA ILE A 23 2.36 -15.10 -8.36
C ILE A 23 1.57 -16.31 -7.87
N VAL A 24 1.00 -17.12 -8.76
CA VAL A 24 0.27 -18.35 -8.43
C VAL A 24 1.19 -19.31 -7.64
N SER A 25 2.40 -19.56 -8.13
CA SER A 25 3.39 -20.40 -7.46
C SER A 25 3.78 -19.85 -6.08
N LYS A 26 3.88 -18.52 -5.94
CA LYS A 26 4.18 -17.88 -4.65
C LYS A 26 3.05 -18.03 -3.64
N LEU A 27 1.79 -17.94 -4.08
CA LEU A 27 0.62 -18.18 -3.23
C LEU A 27 0.56 -19.65 -2.75
N GLU A 28 1.03 -20.60 -3.54
CA GLU A 28 1.13 -22.01 -3.16
C GLU A 28 2.32 -22.34 -2.25
N SER A 29 3.24 -21.40 -2.07
CA SER A 29 4.46 -21.66 -1.29
C SER A 29 4.14 -22.05 0.16
N ARG A 30 5.04 -22.86 0.76
CA ARG A 30 4.96 -23.23 2.18
C ARG A 30 4.85 -22.02 3.11
N GLU A 31 5.52 -20.91 2.75
CA GLU A 31 5.50 -19.67 3.52
C GLU A 31 4.11 -18.99 3.51
N ALA A 32 3.48 -18.91 2.34
CA ALA A 32 2.12 -18.37 2.21
C ALA A 32 1.11 -19.25 2.96
N LYS A 33 1.19 -20.58 2.79
CA LYS A 33 0.35 -21.54 3.52
C LYS A 33 0.53 -21.44 5.05
N LYS A 34 1.77 -21.31 5.54
CA LYS A 34 2.04 -21.07 6.96
C LYS A 34 1.45 -19.74 7.45
N SER A 35 1.49 -18.70 6.60
CA SER A 35 0.89 -17.40 6.95
C SER A 35 -0.63 -17.50 7.08
N LEU A 36 -1.29 -18.22 6.17
CA LEU A 36 -2.72 -18.51 6.25
C LEU A 36 -3.07 -19.28 7.55
N ALA A 37 -2.36 -20.37 7.82
CA ALA A 37 -2.59 -21.17 9.04
C ALA A 37 -2.41 -20.35 10.33
N ARG A 38 -1.37 -19.52 10.42
CA ARG A 38 -1.12 -18.65 11.58
C ARG A 38 -2.21 -17.60 11.80
N ASN A 39 -2.93 -17.21 10.76
CA ASN A 39 -4.09 -16.32 10.83
C ASN A 39 -5.40 -17.09 11.06
N GLY A 40 -5.35 -18.36 11.46
CA GLY A 40 -6.51 -19.18 11.81
C GLY A 40 -7.34 -19.64 10.61
N ILE A 41 -6.77 -19.67 9.40
CA ILE A 41 -7.51 -20.00 8.18
C ILE A 41 -7.44 -21.50 7.92
N SER A 42 -8.62 -22.12 7.85
CA SER A 42 -8.79 -23.53 7.54
C SER A 42 -10.02 -23.72 6.64
N PRO A 43 -9.99 -24.63 5.64
CA PRO A 43 -8.81 -25.33 5.15
C PRO A 43 -7.88 -24.44 4.30
N VAL A 44 -6.56 -24.50 4.56
CA VAL A 44 -5.55 -23.64 3.95
C VAL A 44 -5.51 -23.79 2.43
N ASN A 45 -5.60 -25.01 1.91
CA ASN A 45 -5.52 -25.23 0.46
C ASN A 45 -6.69 -24.56 -0.28
N LYS A 46 -7.91 -24.62 0.24
CA LYS A 46 -9.07 -23.92 -0.35
C LYS A 46 -8.89 -22.39 -0.29
N ALA A 47 -8.34 -21.87 0.78
CA ALA A 47 -8.02 -20.43 0.86
C ALA A 47 -6.99 -20.01 -0.20
N VAL A 48 -5.97 -20.83 -0.46
CA VAL A 48 -5.00 -20.58 -1.54
C VAL A 48 -5.70 -20.60 -2.90
N GLU A 49 -6.61 -21.53 -3.16
CA GLU A 49 -7.40 -21.56 -4.41
C GLU A 49 -8.18 -20.25 -4.59
N TYR A 50 -8.89 -19.78 -3.56
CA TYR A 50 -9.63 -18.51 -3.64
C TYR A 50 -8.72 -17.31 -3.86
N LEU A 51 -7.56 -17.24 -3.19
CA LEU A 51 -6.58 -16.18 -3.42
C LEU A 51 -6.03 -16.20 -4.84
N LYS A 52 -5.77 -17.39 -5.42
CA LYS A 52 -5.33 -17.51 -6.83
C LYS A 52 -6.38 -16.98 -7.80
N VAL A 53 -7.65 -17.31 -7.59
CA VAL A 53 -8.76 -16.81 -8.42
C VAL A 53 -8.85 -15.30 -8.31
N MET A 54 -8.84 -14.76 -7.11
CA MET A 54 -8.89 -13.30 -6.90
C MET A 54 -7.67 -12.58 -7.47
N ALA A 55 -6.48 -13.20 -7.44
CA ALA A 55 -5.26 -12.65 -8.00
C ALA A 55 -5.27 -12.66 -9.53
N MET A 56 -5.81 -13.71 -10.15
CA MET A 56 -5.89 -13.83 -11.60
C MET A 56 -6.93 -12.87 -12.20
N PHE A 57 -8.03 -12.67 -11.50
CA PHE A 57 -9.18 -11.91 -11.98
C PHE A 57 -9.47 -10.65 -11.18
N PHE A 58 -8.41 -10.01 -10.64
CA PHE A 58 -8.56 -8.82 -9.79
C PHE A 58 -9.26 -7.63 -10.47
N GLU A 59 -9.22 -7.55 -11.79
CA GLU A 59 -9.89 -6.50 -12.58
C GLU A 59 -11.40 -6.75 -12.74
N LEU A 60 -11.84 -8.00 -12.60
CA LEU A 60 -13.21 -8.39 -12.86
C LEU A 60 -14.06 -8.41 -11.60
N GLU A 61 -15.36 -8.34 -11.78
CA GLU A 61 -16.27 -8.77 -10.73
C GLU A 61 -16.10 -10.27 -10.46
N ILE A 62 -16.12 -10.65 -9.19
CA ILE A 62 -15.88 -12.04 -8.77
C ILE A 62 -16.87 -13.00 -9.43
N SER A 63 -18.12 -12.59 -9.60
CA SER A 63 -19.17 -13.36 -10.28
C SER A 63 -18.77 -13.73 -11.71
N TYR A 64 -18.34 -12.74 -12.47
CA TYR A 64 -17.91 -12.94 -13.85
C TYR A 64 -16.62 -13.77 -13.93
N ALA A 65 -15.65 -13.47 -13.04
CA ALA A 65 -14.39 -14.21 -12.95
C ALA A 65 -14.62 -15.72 -12.72
N VAL A 66 -15.52 -16.07 -11.80
CA VAL A 66 -15.87 -17.48 -11.51
C VAL A 66 -16.59 -18.13 -12.69
N SER A 67 -17.50 -17.42 -13.35
CA SER A 67 -18.18 -17.93 -14.53
C SER A 67 -17.19 -18.27 -15.66
N GLU A 68 -16.29 -17.35 -15.99
CA GLU A 68 -15.27 -17.57 -17.02
C GLU A 68 -14.29 -18.67 -16.67
N LEU A 69 -13.86 -18.73 -15.40
CA LEU A 69 -12.99 -19.79 -14.91
C LEU A 69 -13.61 -21.18 -15.07
N ASN A 70 -14.89 -21.32 -14.73
CA ASN A 70 -15.58 -22.61 -14.79
C ASN A 70 -15.86 -23.06 -16.24
N LYS A 71 -16.06 -22.12 -17.16
CA LYS A 71 -16.19 -22.41 -18.59
C LYS A 71 -14.89 -22.86 -19.25
N ARG A 72 -13.73 -22.36 -18.75
CA ARG A 72 -12.42 -22.57 -19.41
C ARG A 72 -11.54 -23.51 -18.59
N SER A 73 -11.50 -24.79 -18.98
CA SER A 73 -10.67 -25.81 -18.32
C SER A 73 -9.19 -25.45 -18.29
N GLU A 74 -8.69 -24.71 -19.30
CA GLU A 74 -7.30 -24.24 -19.40
C GLU A 74 -6.94 -23.28 -18.26
N LEU A 75 -7.84 -22.37 -17.90
CA LEU A 75 -7.65 -21.46 -16.77
C LEU A 75 -7.63 -22.22 -15.44
N ARG A 76 -8.49 -23.22 -15.28
CA ARG A 76 -8.47 -24.07 -14.09
C ARG A 76 -7.15 -24.84 -13.99
N LYS A 77 -6.66 -25.41 -15.11
CA LYS A 77 -5.36 -26.09 -15.17
C LYS A 77 -4.22 -25.14 -14.84
N PHE A 78 -4.24 -23.91 -15.40
CA PHE A 78 -3.24 -22.89 -15.10
C PHE A 78 -3.20 -22.54 -13.61
N LEU A 79 -4.37 -22.33 -12.99
CA LEU A 79 -4.47 -22.05 -11.55
C LEU A 79 -4.30 -23.31 -10.68
N ARG A 80 -4.10 -24.50 -11.30
CA ARG A 80 -3.98 -25.79 -10.59
C ARG A 80 -5.15 -26.01 -9.63
N LEU A 81 -6.37 -25.84 -10.11
CA LEU A 81 -7.59 -26.06 -9.38
C LEU A 81 -8.08 -27.49 -9.66
N GLY A 82 -8.37 -28.25 -8.61
CA GLY A 82 -8.87 -29.63 -8.73
C GLY A 82 -10.33 -29.70 -9.16
N GLU A 83 -11.13 -28.72 -8.79
CA GLU A 83 -12.58 -28.68 -8.97
C GLU A 83 -13.05 -27.30 -9.42
N GLU A 84 -14.33 -27.24 -9.81
CA GLU A 84 -15.00 -25.96 -10.07
C GLU A 84 -15.13 -25.12 -8.79
N ILE A 85 -14.96 -23.81 -8.95
CA ILE A 85 -15.11 -22.87 -7.86
C ILE A 85 -16.55 -22.34 -7.82
N LYS A 86 -17.19 -22.49 -6.67
CA LYS A 86 -18.52 -21.90 -6.43
C LYS A 86 -18.38 -20.45 -5.99
N LEU A 87 -19.08 -19.54 -6.66
CA LEU A 87 -19.08 -18.11 -6.33
C LEU A 87 -19.37 -17.85 -4.84
N ARG A 88 -20.37 -18.55 -4.29
CA ARG A 88 -20.74 -18.45 -2.87
C ARG A 88 -19.56 -18.76 -1.93
N SER A 89 -18.68 -19.67 -2.34
CA SER A 89 -17.53 -20.06 -1.53
C SER A 89 -16.49 -18.94 -1.41
N ILE A 90 -16.24 -18.18 -2.49
CA ILE A 90 -15.35 -17.01 -2.45
C ILE A 90 -15.95 -15.91 -1.58
N TYR A 91 -17.24 -15.59 -1.75
CA TYR A 91 -17.90 -14.59 -0.90
C TYR A 91 -17.90 -15.02 0.58
N SER A 92 -18.18 -16.29 0.87
CA SER A 92 -18.11 -16.84 2.23
C SER A 92 -16.69 -16.78 2.80
N PHE A 93 -15.66 -17.02 1.98
CA PHE A 93 -14.28 -16.84 2.39
C PHE A 93 -13.97 -15.36 2.73
N MET A 94 -14.35 -14.43 1.86
CA MET A 94 -14.11 -13.01 2.08
C MET A 94 -14.90 -12.43 3.25
N SER A 95 -16.11 -12.94 3.54
CA SER A 95 -16.94 -12.49 4.66
C SER A 95 -16.45 -12.94 6.04
N LYS A 96 -15.59 -13.96 6.09
CA LYS A 96 -14.95 -14.42 7.34
C LYS A 96 -13.98 -13.43 7.95
N PHE A 97 -13.53 -12.45 7.17
CA PHE A 97 -12.55 -11.46 7.60
C PHE A 97 -13.21 -10.10 7.76
N GLU A 98 -12.88 -9.41 8.83
CA GLU A 98 -12.90 -7.94 8.83
C GLU A 98 -11.77 -7.41 7.96
N ALA A 99 -11.90 -6.16 7.47
CA ALA A 99 -10.88 -5.59 6.59
C ALA A 99 -9.48 -5.59 7.23
N GLU A 100 -9.36 -5.27 8.52
CA GLU A 100 -8.07 -5.25 9.22
C GLU A 100 -7.43 -6.64 9.32
N GLN A 101 -8.23 -7.68 9.49
CA GLN A 101 -7.76 -9.07 9.49
C GLN A 101 -7.23 -9.46 8.12
N PHE A 102 -7.96 -9.11 7.04
CA PHE A 102 -7.52 -9.38 5.67
C PHE A 102 -6.25 -8.60 5.32
N ILE A 103 -6.14 -7.34 5.72
CA ILE A 103 -4.92 -6.52 5.59
C ILE A 103 -3.74 -7.18 6.33
N SER A 104 -3.96 -7.62 7.55
CA SER A 104 -2.93 -8.33 8.33
C SER A 104 -2.47 -9.61 7.65
N LEU A 105 -3.40 -10.38 7.09
CA LEU A 105 -3.10 -11.57 6.31
C LEU A 105 -2.23 -11.25 5.10
N VAL A 106 -2.59 -10.23 4.31
CA VAL A 106 -1.82 -9.77 3.15
C VAL A 106 -0.36 -9.45 3.53
N PHE A 107 -0.15 -8.66 4.58
CA PHE A 107 1.21 -8.34 5.03
C PHE A 107 1.95 -9.54 5.62
N SER A 108 1.23 -10.50 6.20
CA SER A 108 1.81 -11.79 6.64
C SER A 108 2.28 -12.64 5.45
N ILE A 109 1.48 -12.73 4.38
CA ILE A 109 1.86 -13.42 3.13
C ILE A 109 3.07 -12.73 2.48
N LEU A 110 3.06 -11.40 2.45
CA LEU A 110 4.19 -10.61 1.98
C LEU A 110 5.44 -10.71 2.89
N ASN A 111 5.33 -11.34 4.05
CA ASN A 111 6.43 -11.51 5.00
C ASN A 111 7.14 -10.17 5.34
N VAL A 112 6.37 -9.11 5.51
CA VAL A 112 6.88 -7.75 5.69
C VAL A 112 7.65 -7.60 7.00
N ASN A 113 7.19 -8.26 8.07
CA ASN A 113 7.73 -8.09 9.41
C ASN A 113 8.98 -8.95 9.68
N ALA A 114 9.23 -10.03 8.91
CA ALA A 114 10.28 -11.00 9.23
C ALA A 114 11.68 -10.60 8.76
N LYS A 115 11.79 -9.69 7.78
CA LYS A 115 13.07 -9.40 7.10
C LYS A 115 13.65 -8.01 7.39
N ARG A 116 13.03 -7.19 8.22
CA ARG A 116 13.67 -5.92 8.60
C ARG A 116 14.84 -6.20 9.51
N SER A 117 16.05 -6.18 8.95
CA SER A 117 17.31 -6.28 9.72
C SER A 117 17.30 -5.28 10.87
N ARG A 118 17.51 -5.74 12.09
CA ARG A 118 17.54 -4.92 13.31
C ARG A 118 18.69 -3.92 13.37
N LYS A 119 19.66 -3.98 12.43
CA LYS A 119 20.95 -3.30 12.56
C LYS A 119 21.11 -2.01 11.76
N LYS A 120 20.27 -1.71 10.75
CA LYS A 120 20.44 -0.51 9.90
C LYS A 120 19.14 0.30 9.80
N SER A 121 19.27 1.64 9.81
CA SER A 121 18.18 2.55 9.45
C SER A 121 17.81 2.35 7.97
N SER A 122 16.53 2.46 7.65
CA SER A 122 15.98 2.32 6.30
C SER A 122 15.55 3.66 5.73
N ILE A 123 15.53 3.76 4.42
CA ILE A 123 14.84 4.84 3.71
C ILE A 123 13.47 4.31 3.34
N LEU A 124 12.44 5.03 3.73
CA LEU A 124 11.05 4.72 3.47
C LEU A 124 10.45 5.85 2.64
N ILE A 125 9.42 5.55 1.86
CA ILE A 125 8.64 6.55 1.15
C ILE A 125 7.19 6.42 1.58
N LEU A 126 6.58 7.54 1.93
CA LEU A 126 5.18 7.66 2.30
C LEU A 126 4.48 8.57 1.31
N ASP A 127 3.46 8.06 0.65
CA ASP A 127 2.70 8.84 -0.33
C ASP A 127 1.22 8.51 -0.28
N TRP A 128 0.42 9.31 -1.00
CA TRP A 128 -1.01 9.17 -1.12
C TRP A 128 -1.42 8.87 -2.56
N THR A 129 -2.50 8.13 -2.67
CA THR A 129 -3.15 7.94 -3.96
C THR A 129 -4.65 8.01 -3.82
N ASP A 130 -5.31 8.59 -4.82
CA ASP A 130 -6.75 8.66 -4.88
C ASP A 130 -7.31 7.30 -5.28
N ILE A 131 -8.37 6.89 -4.61
CA ILE A 131 -9.19 5.72 -4.90
C ILE A 131 -10.56 6.23 -5.27
N SER A 132 -10.81 6.39 -6.57
CA SER A 132 -12.12 6.73 -7.09
C SER A 132 -13.07 5.55 -6.95
N LEU A 133 -14.33 5.86 -6.66
CA LEU A 133 -15.39 4.86 -6.56
C LEU A 133 -16.36 5.09 -7.74
N ASP A 134 -16.57 4.04 -8.52
CA ASP A 134 -17.59 4.00 -9.56
C ASP A 134 -18.95 3.70 -8.92
N LEU A 135 -19.53 4.71 -8.32
CA LEU A 135 -20.86 4.66 -7.70
C LEU A 135 -21.79 5.66 -8.38
N ASN A 136 -23.03 5.26 -8.57
CA ASN A 136 -24.03 6.15 -9.18
C ASN A 136 -24.22 7.43 -8.34
N PRO A 137 -23.79 8.61 -8.83
CA PRO A 137 -23.87 9.85 -8.08
C PRO A 137 -25.33 10.32 -7.84
N PHE A 138 -26.31 9.78 -8.58
CA PHE A 138 -27.72 10.10 -8.41
C PHE A 138 -28.37 9.42 -7.19
N ARG A 139 -27.72 8.41 -6.60
CA ARG A 139 -28.12 7.82 -5.32
C ARG A 139 -27.54 8.60 -4.13
N ARG A 140 -27.59 9.92 -4.18
CA ARG A 140 -27.00 10.82 -3.17
C ARG A 140 -27.46 10.57 -1.75
N ARG A 141 -28.74 10.20 -1.53
CA ARG A 141 -29.27 9.91 -0.18
C ARG A 141 -28.56 8.73 0.49
N GLU A 142 -28.15 7.72 -0.26
CA GLU A 142 -27.40 6.59 0.27
C GLU A 142 -25.92 6.95 0.53
N LEU A 143 -25.39 7.99 -0.14
CA LEU A 143 -23.99 8.39 -0.03
C LEU A 143 -23.75 9.41 1.11
N SER A 144 -24.77 10.19 1.52
CA SER A 144 -24.61 11.25 2.53
C SER A 144 -24.11 10.74 3.88
N ASN A 145 -24.54 9.56 4.31
CA ASN A 145 -24.15 8.93 5.58
C ASN A 145 -22.95 7.98 5.45
N LYS A 146 -22.36 7.86 4.25
CA LYS A 146 -21.20 6.99 4.04
C LYS A 146 -19.89 7.76 4.22
N PRO A 147 -18.81 7.09 4.60
CA PRO A 147 -17.50 7.71 4.81
C PRO A 147 -16.81 8.13 3.51
N TYR A 148 -17.43 7.93 2.34
CA TYR A 148 -16.96 8.46 1.08
C TYR A 148 -17.16 9.97 1.04
N LYS A 149 -16.17 10.67 0.52
CA LYS A 149 -16.22 12.14 0.39
C LYS A 149 -15.72 12.54 -0.99
N TRP A 150 -16.15 13.72 -1.42
CA TRP A 150 -15.55 14.35 -2.57
C TRP A 150 -14.13 14.79 -2.25
N GLY A 151 -13.21 14.43 -3.10
CA GLY A 151 -11.82 14.85 -3.09
C GLY A 151 -11.46 15.60 -4.36
N TYR A 152 -10.30 16.22 -4.36
CA TYR A 152 -9.72 16.87 -5.52
C TYR A 152 -8.35 16.29 -5.82
N SER A 153 -8.10 15.99 -7.09
CA SER A 153 -6.82 15.51 -7.60
C SER A 153 -6.37 16.34 -8.79
N THR A 154 -5.21 16.04 -9.34
CA THR A 154 -4.73 16.65 -10.59
C THR A 154 -5.66 16.37 -11.78
N LYS A 155 -6.51 15.34 -11.70
CA LYS A 155 -7.50 14.97 -12.72
C LYS A 155 -8.89 15.59 -12.47
N GLY A 156 -9.04 16.41 -11.43
CA GLY A 156 -10.30 17.04 -11.04
C GLY A 156 -10.95 16.42 -9.80
N PHE A 157 -12.25 16.66 -9.64
CA PHE A 157 -13.03 16.15 -8.51
C PHE A 157 -13.32 14.66 -8.70
N PHE A 158 -13.24 13.91 -7.63
CA PHE A 158 -13.63 12.50 -7.58
C PHE A 158 -14.39 12.17 -6.28
N LEU A 159 -15.31 11.24 -6.36
CA LEU A 159 -15.95 10.66 -5.17
C LEU A 159 -15.17 9.42 -4.75
N GLY A 160 -14.78 9.35 -3.48
CA GLY A 160 -14.04 8.17 -3.04
C GLY A 160 -13.27 8.31 -1.74
N MET A 161 -12.10 7.74 -1.75
CA MET A 161 -11.19 7.66 -0.62
C MET A 161 -9.77 7.99 -1.06
N LYS A 162 -8.88 8.25 -0.10
CA LYS A 162 -7.44 8.32 -0.31
C LYS A 162 -6.76 7.14 0.37
N MET A 163 -5.88 6.47 -0.34
CA MET A 163 -5.02 5.45 0.24
C MET A 163 -3.64 6.03 0.49
N MET A 164 -3.22 5.97 1.72
CA MET A 164 -1.85 6.22 2.12
C MET A 164 -1.08 4.90 2.04
N ILE A 165 0.10 4.92 1.43
CA ILE A 165 0.98 3.75 1.32
C ILE A 165 2.40 4.08 1.78
N LEU A 166 3.00 3.18 2.54
CA LEU A 166 4.40 3.21 2.95
C LEU A 166 5.15 2.08 2.26
N ILE A 167 6.23 2.41 1.56
CA ILE A 167 7.10 1.41 0.94
C ILE A 167 8.54 1.51 1.49
N ASP A 168 9.27 0.42 1.42
CA ASP A 168 10.72 0.42 1.59
C ASP A 168 11.39 0.85 0.29
N TYR A 169 12.24 1.87 0.33
CA TYR A 169 12.89 2.45 -0.85
C TYR A 169 13.75 1.42 -1.61
N ASN A 170 14.48 0.58 -0.89
CA ASN A 170 15.44 -0.34 -1.52
C ASN A 170 14.77 -1.57 -2.12
N THR A 171 13.68 -2.03 -1.51
CA THR A 171 12.98 -3.25 -1.94
C THR A 171 11.70 -2.99 -2.69
N LEU A 172 11.21 -1.75 -2.69
CA LEU A 172 9.92 -1.29 -3.21
C LEU A 172 8.72 -2.04 -2.61
N THR A 173 8.96 -2.83 -1.58
CA THR A 173 7.92 -3.63 -0.94
C THR A 173 6.97 -2.74 -0.16
N PRO A 174 5.65 -2.82 -0.37
CA PRO A 174 4.68 -2.18 0.50
C PRO A 174 4.79 -2.72 1.94
N LEU A 175 4.92 -1.82 2.90
CA LEU A 175 5.04 -2.14 4.32
C LEU A 175 3.77 -1.89 5.09
N PHE A 176 2.97 -0.93 4.62
CA PHE A 176 1.75 -0.49 5.26
C PHE A 176 0.89 0.28 4.28
N PHE A 177 -0.42 0.20 4.42
CA PHE A 177 -1.35 1.16 3.85
C PHE A 177 -2.50 1.44 4.80
N HIS A 178 -3.15 2.57 4.62
CA HIS A 178 -4.39 2.92 5.32
C HIS A 178 -5.26 3.78 4.41
N ILE A 179 -6.57 3.73 4.61
CA ILE A 179 -7.55 4.40 3.77
C ILE A 179 -8.28 5.46 4.59
N TYR A 180 -8.41 6.63 4.02
CA TYR A 180 -9.07 7.80 4.58
C TYR A 180 -10.11 8.36 3.62
N PRO A 181 -11.10 9.14 4.10
CA PRO A 181 -11.99 9.89 3.23
C PRO A 181 -11.20 10.79 2.26
N ALA A 182 -11.71 10.97 1.03
CA ALA A 182 -11.00 11.70 -0.02
C ALA A 182 -10.64 13.16 0.32
N ASN A 183 -11.41 13.81 1.22
CA ASN A 183 -11.16 15.18 1.67
C ASN A 183 -10.15 15.30 2.82
N THR A 184 -9.45 14.22 3.17
CA THR A 184 -8.48 14.22 4.28
C THR A 184 -7.24 15.02 3.92
N HIS A 185 -6.81 15.89 4.86
CA HIS A 185 -5.58 16.68 4.73
C HIS A 185 -4.38 15.94 5.30
N GLU A 186 -3.40 15.68 4.48
CA GLU A 186 -2.20 14.88 4.77
C GLU A 186 -1.38 15.43 5.95
N SER A 187 -1.13 16.75 5.95
CA SER A 187 -0.35 17.38 7.00
C SER A 187 -0.99 17.30 8.40
N ARG A 188 -2.33 17.24 8.46
CA ARG A 188 -3.06 17.19 9.73
C ARG A 188 -3.03 15.80 10.36
N ILE A 189 -3.07 14.76 9.56
CA ILE A 189 -3.12 13.38 10.05
C ILE A 189 -1.74 12.74 10.21
N TYR A 190 -0.67 13.45 9.82
CA TYR A 190 0.70 12.94 9.93
C TYR A 190 1.06 12.40 11.33
N PRO A 191 0.71 13.07 12.45
CA PRO A 191 0.98 12.52 13.78
C PRO A 191 0.30 11.18 14.04
N VAL A 192 -0.94 11.01 13.56
CA VAL A 192 -1.72 9.77 13.69
C VAL A 192 -1.07 8.64 12.88
N ILE A 193 -0.59 8.97 11.67
CA ILE A 193 0.16 8.03 10.84
C ILE A 193 1.39 7.51 11.58
N LEU A 194 2.21 8.41 12.13
CA LEU A 194 3.42 8.03 12.85
C LEU A 194 3.13 7.14 14.06
N GLU A 195 2.06 7.45 14.79
CA GLU A 195 1.62 6.61 15.92
C GLU A 195 1.24 5.20 15.45
N MET A 196 0.46 5.07 14.36
CA MET A 196 0.11 3.77 13.79
C MET A 196 1.36 2.99 13.35
N LEU A 197 2.30 3.66 12.66
CA LEU A 197 3.53 3.02 12.19
C LEU A 197 4.41 2.57 13.36
N LYS A 198 4.48 3.35 14.43
CA LYS A 198 5.23 3.00 15.65
C LYS A 198 4.61 1.82 16.38
N ARG A 199 3.29 1.82 16.62
CA ARG A 199 2.56 0.71 17.24
C ARG A 199 2.75 -0.60 16.48
N ARG A 200 2.76 -0.53 15.15
CA ARG A 200 3.01 -1.69 14.28
C ARG A 200 4.49 -2.03 14.11
N LYS A 201 5.41 -1.31 14.79
CA LYS A 201 6.86 -1.50 14.73
C LYS A 201 7.44 -1.38 13.30
N LEU A 202 6.80 -0.58 12.44
CA LEU A 202 7.19 -0.37 11.06
C LEU A 202 8.24 0.72 10.89
N ILE A 203 8.38 1.61 11.86
CA ILE A 203 9.40 2.64 11.90
C ILE A 203 10.33 2.44 13.10
N ARG A 204 11.58 2.80 12.93
CA ARG A 204 12.65 2.65 13.93
C ARG A 204 13.42 3.95 14.06
N PHE A 205 14.16 4.05 15.17
CA PHE A 205 15.05 5.19 15.37
C PHE A 205 16.08 5.31 14.25
N GLY A 206 16.15 6.49 13.62
CA GLY A 206 17.06 6.79 12.53
C GLY A 206 16.57 6.40 11.13
N ASP A 207 15.36 5.86 10.98
CA ASP A 207 14.74 5.70 9.67
C ASP A 207 14.46 7.07 9.05
N SER A 208 14.68 7.20 7.73
CA SER A 208 14.30 8.38 6.95
C SER A 208 12.98 8.10 6.25
N ILE A 209 12.04 9.03 6.29
CA ILE A 209 10.77 8.93 5.56
C ILE A 209 10.67 10.08 4.57
N ILE A 210 10.69 9.78 3.28
CA ILE A 210 10.49 10.74 2.20
C ILE A 210 8.98 10.92 1.97
N MET A 211 8.54 12.18 1.90
CA MET A 211 7.11 12.54 1.82
C MET A 211 6.90 13.72 0.88
N ASP A 212 5.71 13.77 0.26
CA ASP A 212 5.33 14.86 -0.62
C ASP A 212 5.04 16.17 0.13
N ARG A 213 4.89 17.25 -0.63
CA ARG A 213 4.54 18.61 -0.17
C ARG A 213 3.20 18.68 0.57
N GLY A 214 2.30 17.73 0.37
CA GLY A 214 1.05 17.62 1.10
C GLY A 214 1.25 17.48 2.61
N PHE A 215 2.36 16.86 3.03
CA PHE A 215 2.74 16.72 4.44
C PHE A 215 3.45 17.93 5.01
N TYR A 216 3.77 18.95 4.17
CA TYR A 216 4.56 20.09 4.60
C TYR A 216 3.87 20.92 5.68
N ALA A 217 4.47 20.92 6.86
CA ALA A 217 4.27 21.87 7.93
C ALA A 217 5.52 21.83 8.82
N TYR A 218 6.02 22.96 9.29
CA TYR A 218 7.21 22.98 10.15
C TYR A 218 7.06 22.08 11.38
N LYS A 219 5.86 22.03 12.00
CA LYS A 219 5.57 21.14 13.11
C LYS A 219 5.76 19.66 12.78
N ASN A 220 5.54 19.25 11.53
CA ASN A 220 5.66 17.86 11.13
C ASN A 220 7.11 17.39 11.11
N TYR A 221 8.07 18.27 10.80
CA TYR A 221 9.48 17.94 10.97
C TYR A 221 9.82 17.68 12.44
N LEU A 222 9.34 18.54 13.35
CA LEU A 222 9.55 18.36 14.78
C LEU A 222 8.90 17.08 15.32
N ILE A 223 7.67 16.79 14.88
CA ILE A 223 6.95 15.57 15.27
C ILE A 223 7.72 14.34 14.81
N GLY A 224 8.17 14.29 13.55
CA GLY A 224 8.98 13.17 13.04
C GLY A 224 10.23 12.93 13.87
N LEU A 225 11.00 14.00 14.19
CA LEU A 225 12.19 13.88 15.01
C LEU A 225 11.87 13.38 16.43
N ARG A 226 10.74 13.76 17.02
CA ARG A 226 10.27 13.24 18.34
C ARG A 226 9.97 11.74 18.30
N TYR A 227 9.47 11.25 17.16
CA TYR A 227 9.28 9.80 16.92
C TYR A 227 10.60 9.06 16.63
N GLY A 228 11.72 9.77 16.56
CA GLY A 228 13.04 9.21 16.29
C GLY A 228 13.31 8.94 14.82
N ILE A 229 12.51 9.49 13.91
CA ILE A 229 12.70 9.38 12.46
C ILE A 229 13.22 10.69 11.86
N ILE A 230 13.71 10.62 10.64
CA ILE A 230 14.19 11.74 9.84
C ILE A 230 13.11 12.05 8.77
N PRO A 231 12.25 13.07 8.99
CA PRO A 231 11.18 13.41 8.08
C PRO A 231 11.68 14.22 6.89
N LEU A 232 11.88 13.59 5.75
CA LEU A 232 12.33 14.23 4.51
C LEU A 232 11.11 14.68 3.69
N ILE A 233 10.47 15.76 4.14
CA ILE A 233 9.29 16.33 3.47
C ILE A 233 9.76 17.28 2.38
N ILE A 234 9.26 17.11 1.15
CA ILE A 234 9.55 18.02 0.04
C ILE A 234 9.09 19.45 0.41
N PRO A 235 10.01 20.43 0.44
CA PRO A 235 9.65 21.76 0.89
C PRO A 235 8.76 22.50 -0.13
N ARG A 236 7.95 23.42 0.38
CA ARG A 236 7.21 24.39 -0.44
C ARG A 236 8.09 25.59 -0.80
N LYS A 237 7.67 26.42 -1.76
CA LYS A 237 8.41 27.62 -2.20
C LYS A 237 8.72 28.61 -1.05
N ASN A 238 7.86 28.66 -0.05
CA ASN A 238 8.00 29.52 1.14
C ASN A 238 8.78 28.87 2.30
N PHE A 239 9.48 27.77 2.05
CA PHE A 239 10.33 27.13 3.06
C PHE A 239 11.53 28.01 3.41
N ARG A 240 11.74 28.21 4.71
CA ARG A 240 12.89 28.93 5.27
C ARG A 240 13.66 27.98 6.19
N GLU A 241 14.88 27.65 5.79
CA GLU A 241 15.74 26.72 6.54
C GLU A 241 16.04 27.21 7.96
N GLU A 242 16.29 28.53 8.10
CA GLU A 242 16.59 29.17 9.40
C GLU A 242 15.42 29.00 10.39
N ARG A 243 14.19 29.15 9.91
CA ARG A 243 13.00 28.89 10.75
C ARG A 243 12.95 27.46 11.23
N LEU A 244 13.26 26.49 10.36
CA LEU A 244 13.30 25.09 10.75
C LEU A 244 14.41 24.84 11.78
N LYS A 245 15.61 25.39 11.57
CA LYS A 245 16.75 25.30 12.51
C LYS A 245 16.34 25.79 13.90
N GLY A 246 15.71 26.95 14.00
CA GLY A 246 15.24 27.48 15.29
C GLY A 246 14.25 26.54 15.99
N MET A 247 13.31 25.96 15.24
CA MET A 247 12.29 25.05 15.81
C MET A 247 12.83 23.71 16.26
N VAL A 248 13.82 23.13 15.58
CA VAL A 248 14.37 21.80 15.89
C VAL A 248 15.59 21.82 16.79
N SER A 249 16.03 23.00 17.25
CA SER A 249 17.26 23.12 18.03
C SER A 249 17.24 22.27 19.31
N TYR A 250 16.16 22.35 20.11
CA TYR A 250 16.01 21.56 21.34
C TYR A 250 14.55 21.33 21.72
N PRO A 251 13.98 20.12 21.55
CA PRO A 251 12.65 19.83 22.06
C PRO A 251 12.69 19.63 23.59
N LEU A 252 11.78 20.26 24.29
CA LEU A 252 11.66 20.20 25.78
C LEU A 252 11.56 18.76 26.30
N SER A 253 11.03 17.82 25.53
CA SER A 253 10.92 16.40 25.93
C SER A 253 12.28 15.71 26.20
N ILE A 254 13.38 16.23 25.68
CA ILE A 254 14.73 15.69 25.96
C ILE A 254 15.14 15.91 27.43
N PHE A 255 14.69 17.01 28.02
CA PHE A 255 15.04 17.34 29.41
C PHE A 255 14.32 16.48 30.45
N ALA A 256 13.26 15.77 30.05
CA ALA A 256 12.56 14.81 30.91
C ALA A 256 13.19 13.41 30.92
N SER A 257 14.26 13.19 30.17
CA SER A 257 14.93 11.88 30.07
C SER A 257 15.90 11.67 31.25
N LYS A 258 15.95 10.42 31.78
CA LYS A 258 16.95 9.99 32.77
C LYS A 258 18.39 10.09 32.28
N ASN A 259 18.63 10.13 30.97
CA ASN A 259 19.95 10.23 30.33
C ASN A 259 19.97 11.33 29.27
N VAL A 260 19.88 12.56 29.73
CA VAL A 260 19.75 13.78 28.90
C VAL A 260 20.86 13.89 27.84
N GLU A 261 22.12 13.65 28.20
CA GLU A 261 23.24 13.82 27.28
C GLU A 261 23.21 12.79 26.13
N LYS A 262 22.88 11.55 26.43
CA LYS A 262 22.72 10.50 25.40
C LYS A 262 21.59 10.82 24.45
N GLU A 263 20.45 11.28 24.95
CA GLU A 263 19.31 11.65 24.11
C GLU A 263 19.59 12.92 23.29
N LYS A 264 20.28 13.92 23.86
CA LYS A 264 20.76 15.09 23.11
C LYS A 264 21.69 14.69 21.96
N LYS A 265 22.65 13.77 22.18
CA LYS A 265 23.56 13.27 21.15
C LYS A 265 22.80 12.54 20.03
N ARG A 266 21.84 11.69 20.40
CA ARG A 266 20.98 10.97 19.44
C ARG A 266 20.13 11.94 18.61
N TYR A 267 19.52 12.92 19.27
CA TYR A 267 18.68 13.94 18.60
C TYR A 267 19.50 14.81 17.66
N ARG A 268 20.65 15.33 18.08
CA ARG A 268 21.58 16.10 17.21
C ARG A 268 21.94 15.32 15.94
N LYS A 269 22.15 13.98 16.06
CA LYS A 269 22.41 13.13 14.90
C LYS A 269 21.24 13.07 13.92
N LEU A 270 19.99 13.02 14.43
CA LEU A 270 18.80 13.06 13.57
C LEU A 270 18.66 14.41 12.86
N VAL A 271 18.84 15.52 13.61
CA VAL A 271 18.76 16.88 13.06
C VAL A 271 19.80 17.09 11.96
N ARG A 272 21.05 16.68 12.19
CA ARG A 272 22.11 16.75 11.17
C ARG A 272 21.69 15.99 9.89
N LYS A 273 21.25 14.74 10.04
CA LYS A 273 20.79 13.93 8.90
C LYS A 273 19.55 14.52 8.20
N LEU A 274 18.68 15.21 8.94
CA LEU A 274 17.55 15.92 8.34
C LEU A 274 18.04 16.99 7.36
N PHE A 275 18.96 17.86 7.78
CA PHE A 275 19.45 18.93 6.89
C PHE A 275 20.32 18.38 5.75
N GLU A 276 21.12 17.34 5.97
CA GLU A 276 21.83 16.61 4.92
C GLU A 276 20.84 16.03 3.88
N GLY A 277 19.76 15.42 4.34
CA GLY A 277 18.72 14.82 3.49
C GLY A 277 17.90 15.86 2.72
N LEU A 278 17.59 17.02 3.32
CA LEU A 278 16.85 18.09 2.64
C LEU A 278 17.62 18.73 1.48
N LYS A 279 18.95 18.59 1.45
CA LYS A 279 19.80 19.03 0.33
C LYS A 279 19.77 18.08 -0.86
N GLN A 280 19.26 16.85 -0.69
CA GLN A 280 19.16 15.86 -1.76
C GLN A 280 17.98 16.17 -2.70
N ASN A 281 17.99 15.59 -3.89
CA ASN A 281 16.86 15.68 -4.81
C ASN A 281 15.73 14.74 -4.38
N LEU A 282 14.97 15.17 -3.37
CA LEU A 282 13.87 14.37 -2.81
C LEU A 282 12.78 14.04 -3.83
N LYS A 283 12.58 14.86 -4.84
CA LYS A 283 11.59 14.60 -5.90
C LYS A 283 11.95 13.35 -6.70
N THR A 284 13.22 13.24 -7.12
CA THR A 284 13.71 12.07 -7.85
C THR A 284 13.64 10.81 -6.98
N LEU A 285 14.01 10.91 -5.70
CA LEU A 285 13.91 9.78 -4.78
C LEU A 285 12.45 9.35 -4.55
N ARG A 286 11.52 10.31 -4.51
CA ARG A 286 10.10 10.01 -4.33
C ARG A 286 9.45 9.41 -5.58
N SER A 287 9.90 9.78 -6.77
CA SER A 287 9.24 9.37 -8.03
C SER A 287 9.06 7.85 -8.16
N ILE A 288 9.91 7.06 -7.53
CA ILE A 288 9.82 5.59 -7.57
C ILE A 288 8.51 5.06 -6.95
N ILE A 289 7.92 5.76 -5.97
CA ILE A 289 6.63 5.34 -5.40
C ILE A 289 5.48 5.61 -6.38
N GLU A 290 5.61 6.61 -7.25
CA GLU A 290 4.61 6.89 -8.29
C GLU A 290 4.51 5.73 -9.26
N ASP A 291 5.65 5.11 -9.63
CA ASP A 291 5.66 3.91 -10.48
C ASP A 291 5.00 2.72 -9.76
N VAL A 292 5.28 2.53 -8.47
CA VAL A 292 4.65 1.46 -7.65
C VAL A 292 3.14 1.68 -7.53
N ILE A 293 2.70 2.93 -7.32
CA ILE A 293 1.28 3.29 -7.27
C ILE A 293 0.62 3.10 -8.65
N LYS A 294 1.31 3.49 -9.72
CA LYS A 294 0.85 3.30 -11.10
C LYS A 294 0.63 1.82 -11.40
N LEU A 295 1.57 0.95 -11.02
CA LEU A 295 1.41 -0.49 -11.12
C LEU A 295 0.14 -0.97 -10.41
N GLY A 296 -0.11 -0.50 -9.18
CA GLY A 296 -1.33 -0.84 -8.45
C GLY A 296 -2.59 -0.37 -9.15
N LYS A 297 -2.60 0.83 -9.72
CA LYS A 297 -3.76 1.43 -10.38
C LYS A 297 -4.06 0.82 -11.75
N GLU A 298 -3.04 0.58 -12.53
CA GLU A 298 -3.20 0.24 -13.95
C GLU A 298 -3.11 -1.27 -14.20
N ALA A 299 -2.18 -1.96 -13.54
CA ALA A 299 -2.09 -3.41 -13.65
C ALA A 299 -2.96 -4.16 -12.64
N PHE A 300 -3.30 -3.57 -11.49
CA PHE A 300 -4.01 -4.25 -10.40
C PHE A 300 -5.25 -3.52 -9.91
N SER A 301 -5.92 -2.81 -10.82
CA SER A 301 -7.29 -2.27 -10.66
C SER A 301 -7.54 -1.46 -9.37
N LEU A 302 -6.56 -0.64 -8.97
CA LEU A 302 -6.67 0.19 -7.78
C LEU A 302 -7.29 1.55 -8.09
N ARG A 303 -8.22 1.62 -9.05
CA ARG A 303 -8.98 2.82 -9.40
C ARG A 303 -10.38 2.42 -9.85
N ASP A 304 -11.28 3.37 -9.76
CA ASP A 304 -12.67 3.23 -10.21
C ASP A 304 -13.35 1.98 -9.62
N LEU A 305 -13.19 1.81 -8.30
CA LEU A 305 -13.67 0.63 -7.60
C LEU A 305 -15.19 0.65 -7.48
N HIS A 306 -15.85 -0.39 -8.00
CA HIS A 306 -17.27 -0.63 -7.78
C HIS A 306 -17.47 -1.33 -6.41
N CYS A 307 -17.38 -0.55 -5.33
CA CYS A 307 -17.47 -1.05 -3.96
C CYS A 307 -18.40 -0.16 -3.13
N TYR A 308 -19.42 -0.75 -2.51
CA TYR A 308 -20.44 -0.02 -1.74
C TYR A 308 -20.09 0.16 -0.26
N THR A 309 -19.15 -0.60 0.29
CA THR A 309 -18.75 -0.51 1.69
C THR A 309 -17.28 -0.20 1.83
N VAL A 310 -16.91 0.52 2.89
CA VAL A 310 -15.49 0.81 3.20
C VAL A 310 -14.70 -0.48 3.39
N ASP A 311 -15.32 -1.49 3.99
CA ASP A 311 -14.71 -2.79 4.20
C ASP A 311 -14.33 -3.46 2.87
N SER A 312 -15.24 -3.42 1.89
CA SER A 312 -14.97 -3.94 0.54
C SER A 312 -13.84 -3.15 -0.16
N VAL A 313 -13.85 -1.82 -0.07
CA VAL A 313 -12.77 -0.98 -0.61
C VAL A 313 -11.42 -1.36 0.02
N ARG A 314 -11.38 -1.50 1.35
CA ARG A 314 -10.16 -1.87 2.08
C ARG A 314 -9.63 -3.24 1.68
N LYS A 315 -10.52 -4.23 1.51
CA LYS A 315 -10.15 -5.59 1.06
C LYS A 315 -9.65 -5.60 -0.38
N LYS A 316 -10.29 -4.84 -1.29
CA LYS A 316 -9.83 -4.71 -2.68
C LYS A 316 -8.46 -4.03 -2.75
N CYS A 317 -8.26 -2.93 -2.00
CA CYS A 317 -6.95 -2.29 -1.88
C CYS A 317 -5.89 -3.25 -1.30
N ALA A 318 -6.25 -4.06 -0.30
CA ALA A 318 -5.33 -5.05 0.27
C ALA A 318 -4.90 -6.10 -0.78
N LEU A 319 -5.82 -6.56 -1.62
CA LEU A 319 -5.52 -7.48 -2.71
C LEU A 319 -4.57 -6.85 -3.73
N SER A 320 -4.84 -5.61 -4.16
CA SER A 320 -3.94 -4.88 -5.06
C SER A 320 -2.54 -4.70 -4.45
N VAL A 321 -2.46 -4.34 -3.17
CA VAL A 321 -1.18 -4.23 -2.44
C VAL A 321 -0.45 -5.57 -2.35
N LEU A 322 -1.18 -6.69 -2.19
CA LEU A 322 -0.60 -8.03 -2.25
C LEU A 322 0.06 -8.30 -3.59
N LEU A 323 -0.64 -8.00 -4.68
CA LEU A 323 -0.16 -8.23 -6.04
C LEU A 323 1.05 -7.36 -6.37
N VAL A 324 0.99 -6.07 -6.05
CA VAL A 324 2.14 -5.15 -6.16
C VAL A 324 3.32 -5.67 -5.34
N GLY A 325 3.09 -6.04 -4.09
CA GLY A 325 4.14 -6.55 -3.21
C GLY A 325 4.76 -7.86 -3.70
N MET A 326 3.97 -8.75 -4.29
CA MET A 326 4.49 -9.98 -4.93
C MET A 326 5.31 -9.67 -6.17
N THR A 327 4.82 -8.80 -7.05
CA THR A 327 5.52 -8.37 -8.27
C THR A 327 6.92 -7.87 -7.96
N VAL A 328 7.03 -6.92 -7.03
CA VAL A 328 8.36 -6.38 -6.67
C VAL A 328 9.26 -7.39 -5.95
N LYS A 329 8.69 -8.34 -5.21
CA LYS A 329 9.45 -9.42 -4.55
C LYS A 329 9.92 -10.51 -5.50
N LEU A 330 9.23 -10.70 -6.60
CA LEU A 330 9.63 -11.61 -7.67
C LEU A 330 10.75 -11.04 -8.55
N GLY A 331 11.18 -9.80 -8.29
CA GLY A 331 12.29 -9.18 -8.99
C GLY A 331 11.88 -8.14 -10.03
N PHE A 332 10.59 -7.97 -10.31
CA PHE A 332 10.08 -6.94 -11.22
C PHE A 332 10.14 -5.55 -10.56
N ARG A 333 11.37 -5.02 -10.38
CA ARG A 333 11.64 -3.78 -9.64
C ARG A 333 12.16 -2.65 -10.50
N GLU A 334 12.64 -2.95 -11.69
CA GLU A 334 13.16 -1.93 -12.60
C GLU A 334 12.04 -1.04 -13.08
N LYS A 335 12.30 0.28 -13.10
CA LYS A 335 11.31 1.28 -13.51
C LYS A 335 10.68 0.96 -14.86
N LYS A 336 11.49 0.57 -15.86
CA LYS A 336 11.02 0.21 -17.20
C LYS A 336 10.09 -1.01 -17.17
N VAL A 337 10.38 -2.01 -16.35
CA VAL A 337 9.55 -3.21 -16.19
C VAL A 337 8.24 -2.84 -15.52
N ILE A 338 8.28 -2.08 -14.40
CA ILE A 338 7.08 -1.62 -13.71
C ILE A 338 6.18 -0.80 -14.64
N GLN A 339 6.77 0.07 -15.47
CA GLN A 339 6.02 0.88 -16.45
C GLN A 339 5.34 -0.02 -17.49
N ARG A 340 6.05 -0.98 -18.09
CA ARG A 340 5.44 -1.94 -19.02
C ARG A 340 4.30 -2.73 -18.40
N LEU A 341 4.50 -3.23 -17.18
CA LEU A 341 3.45 -3.96 -16.44
C LEU A 341 2.21 -3.09 -16.14
N SER A 342 2.36 -1.78 -16.06
CA SER A 342 1.25 -0.85 -15.83
C SER A 342 0.52 -0.40 -17.11
N GLU A 343 1.00 -0.77 -18.27
CA GLU A 343 0.38 -0.48 -19.57
C GLU A 343 -0.54 -1.61 -20.07
N TRP A 344 -0.70 -2.66 -19.31
CA TRP A 344 -1.51 -3.85 -19.68
C TRP A 344 -3.01 -3.69 -19.57
#